data_8ccd6710a891dabe07911dda75b82829
#
_entry.id   8ccd6710a891dabe07911dda75b82829
#
_cell.length_a   1.000
_cell.length_b   1.000
_cell.length_c   1.000
_cell.angle_alpha   90.00
_cell.angle_beta   90.00
_cell.angle_gamma   90.00
#
_symmetry.space_group_name_H-M   'P 1'
#
loop_
_entity.id
_entity.type
_entity.pdbx_description
1 polymer ?
#
loop_
_entity_poly.entity_id
_entity_poly.type
_entity_poly.pdbx_seq_one_letter_code
_entity_poly.pdbx_strand_id
1 'polypeptide(L)'
;MTQDQVIARECIRQTITNYTIAGDSRNAELFSAQWTEDATFEFADFPPLPSFRLVGLDAIRTRTTVWAKLPVDDPALRSVTFVRHNITTCHIELTGKDTATAKTYFIVMTDIGPDHAGNYSDSLVRRGERWLFAHRRIDLLWRSPNSCYPPVGR
;
A
#
# COMPACT_ATOMS: atom_id res chain seq x y z
N MET A 1 -14.63 24.54 -0.89
CA MET A 1 -13.86 23.56 -1.70
C MET A 1 -14.24 23.81 -3.16
N THR A 2 -13.25 24.04 -4.03
CA THR A 2 -13.47 24.27 -5.46
C THR A 2 -13.69 22.95 -6.21
N GLN A 3 -14.21 23.00 -7.44
CA GLN A 3 -14.38 21.82 -8.28
C GLN A 3 -13.03 21.10 -8.51
N ASP A 4 -11.97 21.84 -8.79
CA ASP A 4 -10.62 21.25 -9.00
C ASP A 4 -10.12 20.52 -7.75
N GLN A 5 -10.40 21.06 -6.56
CA GLN A 5 -10.05 20.38 -5.30
C GLN A 5 -10.85 19.09 -5.08
N VAL A 6 -12.09 19.04 -5.53
CA VAL A 6 -12.92 17.81 -5.47
C VAL A 6 -12.34 16.76 -6.42
N ILE A 7 -12.05 17.16 -7.66
CA ILE A 7 -11.46 16.27 -8.67
C ILE A 7 -10.11 15.73 -8.19
N ALA A 8 -9.24 16.60 -7.68
CA ALA A 8 -7.92 16.19 -7.17
C ALA A 8 -8.05 15.13 -6.05
N ARG A 9 -8.96 15.35 -5.08
CA ARG A 9 -9.19 14.41 -3.98
C ARG A 9 -9.71 13.07 -4.48
N GLU A 10 -10.59 13.07 -5.49
CA GLU A 10 -11.12 11.84 -6.06
C GLU A 10 -10.05 11.08 -6.86
N CYS A 11 -9.21 11.77 -7.64
CA CYS A 11 -8.06 11.16 -8.30
C CYS A 11 -7.07 10.54 -7.30
N ILE A 12 -6.85 11.19 -6.15
CA ILE A 12 -6.00 10.66 -5.08
C ILE A 12 -6.63 9.38 -4.48
N ARG A 13 -7.94 9.38 -4.20
CA ARG A 13 -8.65 8.17 -3.73
C ARG A 13 -8.54 7.03 -4.74
N GLN A 14 -8.66 7.34 -6.03
CA GLN A 14 -8.50 6.33 -7.08
C GLN A 14 -7.09 5.73 -7.07
N THR A 15 -6.03 6.53 -6.86
CA THR A 15 -4.66 6.02 -6.73
C THR A 15 -4.51 5.08 -5.53
N ILE A 16 -5.06 5.45 -4.37
CA ILE A 16 -5.06 4.62 -3.16
C ILE A 16 -5.84 3.32 -3.40
N THR A 17 -6.98 3.40 -4.07
CA THR A 17 -7.82 2.24 -4.42
C THR A 17 -7.09 1.30 -5.39
N ASN A 18 -6.47 1.84 -6.43
CA ASN A 18 -5.70 1.05 -7.41
C ASN A 18 -4.53 0.32 -6.76
N TYR A 19 -3.80 0.98 -5.84
CA TYR A 19 -2.75 0.36 -5.05
C TYR A 19 -3.29 -0.83 -4.25
N THR A 20 -4.43 -0.65 -3.58
CA THR A 20 -5.06 -1.69 -2.76
C THR A 20 -5.51 -2.89 -3.61
N ILE A 21 -6.21 -2.63 -4.72
CA ILE A 21 -6.66 -3.68 -5.64
C ILE A 21 -5.45 -4.42 -6.24
N ALA A 22 -4.41 -3.67 -6.63
CA ALA A 22 -3.20 -4.27 -7.21
C ALA A 22 -2.48 -5.16 -6.19
N GLY A 23 -2.43 -4.74 -4.92
CA GLY A 23 -1.91 -5.54 -3.83
C GLY A 23 -2.69 -6.84 -3.64
N ASP A 24 -4.00 -6.76 -3.49
CA ASP A 24 -4.87 -7.90 -3.26
C ASP A 24 -4.92 -8.89 -4.44
N SER A 25 -4.79 -8.38 -5.67
CA SER A 25 -4.78 -9.20 -6.90
C SER A 25 -3.39 -9.63 -7.36
N ARG A 26 -2.33 -9.24 -6.65
CA ARG A 26 -0.93 -9.46 -7.04
C ARG A 26 -0.58 -8.94 -8.43
N ASN A 27 -1.23 -7.86 -8.86
CA ASN A 27 -0.98 -7.22 -10.13
C ASN A 27 0.20 -6.23 -10.01
N ALA A 28 1.41 -6.72 -10.32
CA ALA A 28 2.65 -5.94 -10.20
C ALA A 28 2.69 -4.72 -11.14
N GLU A 29 2.07 -4.81 -12.32
CA GLU A 29 2.01 -3.72 -13.29
C GLU A 29 1.12 -2.59 -12.75
N LEU A 30 -0.13 -2.90 -12.37
CA LEU A 30 -1.05 -1.93 -11.77
C LEU A 30 -0.47 -1.31 -10.50
N PHE A 31 0.21 -2.11 -9.67
CA PHE A 31 0.87 -1.64 -8.45
C PHE A 31 1.95 -0.61 -8.78
N SER A 32 2.85 -0.96 -9.72
CA SER A 32 3.97 -0.11 -10.13
C SER A 32 3.50 1.20 -10.78
N ALA A 33 2.37 1.16 -11.49
CA ALA A 33 1.80 2.32 -12.15
C ALA A 33 1.29 3.42 -11.20
N GLN A 34 1.22 3.18 -9.89
CA GLN A 34 0.76 4.16 -8.91
C GLN A 34 1.89 5.03 -8.34
N TRP A 35 3.14 4.83 -8.74
CA TRP A 35 4.31 5.47 -8.16
C TRP A 35 5.02 6.41 -9.12
N THR A 36 5.70 7.43 -8.57
CA THR A 36 6.65 8.23 -9.34
C THR A 36 7.97 7.45 -9.55
N GLU A 37 8.78 7.88 -10.51
CA GLU A 37 10.07 7.23 -10.80
C GLU A 37 11.03 7.29 -9.61
N ASP A 38 10.99 8.37 -8.84
CA ASP A 38 11.82 8.64 -7.67
C ASP A 38 11.14 8.29 -6.34
N ALA A 39 10.04 7.57 -6.37
CA ALA A 39 9.22 7.27 -5.20
C ALA A 39 9.99 6.53 -4.10
N THR A 40 9.56 6.75 -2.85
CA THR A 40 10.01 5.98 -1.70
C THR A 40 8.86 5.17 -1.11
N PHE A 41 9.10 3.89 -0.88
CA PHE A 41 8.15 2.98 -0.24
C PHE A 41 8.77 2.39 1.01
N GLU A 42 8.15 2.62 2.17
CA GLU A 42 8.65 2.24 3.47
C GLU A 42 7.66 1.39 4.26
N PHE A 43 8.20 0.46 5.02
CA PHE A 43 7.50 -0.25 6.09
C PHE A 43 8.24 0.02 7.39
N ALA A 44 7.53 0.55 8.39
CA ALA A 44 8.09 0.80 9.71
C ALA A 44 8.35 -0.50 10.46
N ASP A 45 9.34 -0.46 11.35
CA ASP A 45 9.66 -1.59 12.19
C ASP A 45 8.46 -2.00 13.06
N PHE A 46 8.13 -3.29 13.04
CA PHE A 46 7.08 -3.90 13.87
C PHE A 46 7.53 -5.32 14.25
N PRO A 47 8.22 -5.50 15.36
CA PRO A 47 8.78 -6.79 15.74
C PRO A 47 7.73 -7.94 15.74
N PRO A 48 8.04 -9.11 15.21
CA PRO A 48 9.34 -9.54 14.65
C PRO A 48 9.57 -9.15 13.17
N LEU A 49 8.73 -8.29 12.58
CA LEU A 49 8.81 -7.87 11.19
C LEU A 49 9.83 -6.74 11.04
N PRO A 50 10.89 -6.91 10.25
CA PRO A 50 11.87 -5.86 10.04
C PRO A 50 11.31 -4.75 9.16
N SER A 51 11.77 -3.53 9.41
CA SER A 51 11.54 -2.41 8.51
C SER A 51 12.17 -2.62 7.15
N PHE A 52 11.64 -1.96 6.14
CA PHE A 52 12.30 -1.81 4.84
C PHE A 52 12.08 -0.41 4.27
N ARG A 53 12.99 -0.02 3.39
CA ARG A 53 12.88 1.19 2.59
C ARG A 53 13.35 0.90 1.16
N LEU A 54 12.47 1.14 0.19
CA LEU A 54 12.75 1.03 -1.23
C LEU A 54 12.77 2.43 -1.82
N VAL A 55 13.78 2.75 -2.59
CA VAL A 55 13.95 4.05 -3.24
C VAL A 55 13.99 3.84 -4.76
N GLY A 56 13.15 4.56 -5.46
CA GLY A 56 12.98 4.48 -6.91
C GLY A 56 12.01 3.39 -7.36
N LEU A 57 11.34 3.67 -8.48
CA LEU A 57 10.32 2.79 -9.06
C LEU A 57 10.86 1.40 -9.38
N ASP A 58 12.11 1.30 -9.82
CA ASP A 58 12.72 0.00 -10.18
C ASP A 58 12.87 -0.92 -8.96
N ALA A 59 13.25 -0.37 -7.80
CA ALA A 59 13.32 -1.14 -6.56
C ALA A 59 11.93 -1.61 -6.12
N ILE A 60 10.93 -0.74 -6.22
CA ILE A 60 9.53 -1.05 -5.91
C ILE A 60 8.99 -2.14 -6.85
N ARG A 61 9.23 -1.99 -8.16
CA ARG A 61 8.81 -2.95 -9.19
C ARG A 61 9.46 -4.31 -8.99
N THR A 62 10.75 -4.35 -8.72
CA THR A 62 11.49 -5.60 -8.48
C THR A 62 10.89 -6.35 -7.30
N ARG A 63 10.71 -5.69 -6.16
CA ARG A 63 10.10 -6.31 -4.98
C ARG A 63 8.68 -6.81 -5.25
N THR A 64 7.86 -5.99 -5.92
CA THR A 64 6.47 -6.33 -6.22
C THR A 64 6.37 -7.50 -7.20
N THR A 65 7.27 -7.56 -8.19
CA THR A 65 7.32 -8.67 -9.16
C THR A 65 7.72 -9.98 -8.47
N VAL A 66 8.68 -9.95 -7.55
CA VAL A 66 9.06 -11.13 -6.75
C VAL A 66 7.88 -11.59 -5.90
N TRP A 67 7.26 -10.67 -5.16
CA TRP A 67 6.09 -10.98 -4.33
C TRP A 67 4.91 -11.54 -5.14
N ALA A 68 4.62 -10.99 -6.32
CA ALA A 68 3.54 -11.46 -7.18
C ALA A 68 3.75 -12.91 -7.71
N LYS A 69 5.00 -13.36 -7.75
CA LYS A 69 5.39 -14.70 -8.23
C LYS A 69 5.57 -15.72 -7.10
N LEU A 70 5.47 -15.31 -5.84
CA LEU A 70 5.56 -16.28 -4.75
C LEU A 70 4.45 -17.33 -4.90
N PRO A 71 4.78 -18.63 -4.78
CA PRO A 71 3.79 -19.69 -4.85
C PRO A 71 2.70 -19.47 -3.81
N VAL A 72 1.45 -19.63 -4.20
CA VAL A 72 0.31 -19.58 -3.27
C VAL A 72 0.38 -20.75 -2.28
N ASP A 73 1.05 -21.82 -2.68
CA ASP A 73 1.16 -23.09 -1.94
C ASP A 73 2.50 -23.24 -1.18
N ASP A 74 3.28 -22.16 -1.01
CA ASP A 74 4.52 -22.24 -0.22
C ASP A 74 4.17 -22.59 1.23
N PRO A 75 4.64 -23.74 1.77
CA PRO A 75 4.35 -24.14 3.15
C PRO A 75 4.89 -23.17 4.21
N ALA A 76 5.87 -22.32 3.83
CA ALA A 76 6.38 -21.25 4.67
C ALA A 76 5.42 -20.03 4.70
N LEU A 77 4.59 -19.90 3.67
CA LEU A 77 3.49 -18.96 3.63
C LEU A 77 2.27 -19.74 4.13
N ARG A 78 1.73 -19.44 5.30
CA ARG A 78 0.43 -19.99 5.66
C ARG A 78 -0.52 -19.78 4.49
N SER A 79 -1.10 -20.85 3.99
CA SER A 79 -2.01 -20.86 2.85
C SER A 79 -3.12 -19.83 3.08
N VAL A 80 -3.04 -18.71 2.39
CA VAL A 80 -4.05 -17.66 2.43
C VAL A 80 -4.84 -17.79 1.14
N THR A 81 -6.11 -18.18 1.24
CA THR A 81 -6.97 -18.36 0.07
C THR A 81 -7.55 -17.02 -0.38
N PHE A 82 -7.63 -16.05 0.55
CA PHE A 82 -8.06 -14.70 0.20
C PHE A 82 -7.36 -13.64 1.06
N VAL A 83 -7.14 -12.47 0.47
CA VAL A 83 -6.66 -11.25 1.13
C VAL A 83 -7.51 -10.08 0.68
N ARG A 84 -7.96 -9.24 1.61
CA ARG A 84 -8.66 -8.00 1.31
C ARG A 84 -8.22 -6.90 2.24
N HIS A 85 -7.63 -5.86 1.67
CA HIS A 85 -7.37 -4.62 2.37
C HIS A 85 -8.63 -3.76 2.39
N ASN A 86 -9.19 -3.56 3.56
CA ASN A 86 -10.31 -2.65 3.76
C ASN A 86 -9.76 -1.30 4.17
N ILE A 87 -9.93 -0.31 3.31
CA ILE A 87 -9.57 1.08 3.58
C ILE A 87 -10.77 1.74 4.25
N THR A 88 -10.57 2.31 5.42
CA THR A 88 -11.65 2.88 6.22
C THR A 88 -11.60 4.41 6.24
N THR A 89 -10.73 4.99 7.06
CA THR A 89 -10.55 6.44 7.14
C THR A 89 -9.53 6.88 6.10
N CYS A 90 -9.87 7.90 5.32
CA CYS A 90 -8.96 8.50 4.34
C CYS A 90 -9.04 10.02 4.43
N HIS A 91 -8.07 10.62 5.11
CA HIS A 91 -7.91 12.07 5.18
C HIS A 91 -6.90 12.52 4.13
N ILE A 92 -7.32 13.43 3.25
CA ILE A 92 -6.49 13.98 2.18
C ILE A 92 -6.37 15.48 2.41
N GLU A 93 -5.15 16.00 2.36
CA GLU A 93 -4.84 17.42 2.41
C GLU A 93 -4.10 17.83 1.15
N LEU A 94 -4.65 18.79 0.40
CA LEU A 94 -3.98 19.40 -0.74
C LEU A 94 -3.01 20.46 -0.19
N THR A 95 -1.72 20.16 -0.26
CA THR A 95 -0.64 21.03 0.26
C THR A 95 -0.15 22.04 -0.77
N GLY A 96 -0.58 21.90 -2.03
CA GLY A 96 -0.29 22.78 -3.14
C GLY A 96 -1.15 22.44 -4.35
N LYS A 97 -0.90 23.09 -5.47
CA LYS A 97 -1.61 22.83 -6.73
C LYS A 97 -1.42 21.40 -7.22
N ASP A 98 -0.21 20.87 -7.08
CA ASP A 98 0.20 19.58 -7.62
C ASP A 98 0.79 18.66 -6.52
N THR A 99 0.54 18.97 -5.23
CA THR A 99 1.04 18.22 -4.09
C THR A 99 -0.06 17.99 -3.06
N ALA A 100 -0.04 16.81 -2.43
CA ALA A 100 -0.97 16.44 -1.40
C ALA A 100 -0.33 15.48 -0.39
N THR A 101 -0.90 15.40 0.80
CA THR A 101 -0.68 14.32 1.74
C THR A 101 -1.97 13.54 1.96
N ALA A 102 -1.84 12.26 2.30
CA ALA A 102 -2.97 11.45 2.72
C ALA A 102 -2.60 10.60 3.94
N LYS A 103 -3.55 10.46 4.85
CA LYS A 103 -3.49 9.48 5.94
C LYS A 103 -4.68 8.54 5.83
N THR A 104 -4.38 7.26 5.75
CA THR A 104 -5.39 6.23 5.48
C THR A 104 -5.28 5.12 6.51
N TYR A 105 -6.40 4.69 7.08
CA TYR A 105 -6.43 3.52 7.96
C TYR A 105 -6.82 2.29 7.16
N PHE A 106 -6.17 1.18 7.46
CA PHE A 106 -6.48 -0.08 6.82
C PHE A 106 -6.65 -1.21 7.84
N ILE A 107 -7.48 -2.17 7.49
CA ILE A 107 -7.56 -3.48 8.12
C ILE A 107 -7.55 -4.54 7.03
N VAL A 108 -6.73 -5.55 7.20
CA VAL A 108 -6.64 -6.68 6.27
C VAL A 108 -7.42 -7.84 6.81
N MET A 109 -8.28 -8.39 5.96
CA MET A 109 -9.05 -9.59 6.20
C MET A 109 -8.43 -10.75 5.43
N THR A 110 -8.28 -11.88 6.07
CA THR A 110 -7.83 -13.14 5.49
C THR A 110 -8.72 -14.29 5.97
N ASP A 111 -8.33 -15.53 5.70
CA ASP A 111 -9.07 -16.74 6.13
C ASP A 111 -9.30 -16.82 7.64
N ILE A 112 -8.50 -16.11 8.42
CA ILE A 112 -8.67 -16.06 9.90
C ILE A 112 -9.58 -14.94 10.39
N GLY A 113 -10.19 -14.18 9.47
CA GLY A 113 -10.88 -12.93 9.78
C GLY A 113 -9.92 -11.73 9.82
N PRO A 114 -10.01 -10.80 10.79
CA PRO A 114 -9.06 -9.72 10.94
C PRO A 114 -7.64 -10.27 11.16
N ASP A 115 -6.72 -9.90 10.26
CA ASP A 115 -5.35 -10.41 10.26
C ASP A 115 -4.36 -9.38 10.84
N HIS A 116 -4.35 -8.19 10.27
CA HIS A 116 -3.53 -7.06 10.74
C HIS A 116 -4.14 -5.72 10.36
N ALA A 117 -3.75 -4.67 11.04
CA ALA A 117 -4.25 -3.32 10.81
C ALA A 117 -3.16 -2.26 11.03
N GLY A 118 -3.31 -1.14 10.36
CA GLY A 118 -2.35 -0.05 10.47
C GLY A 118 -2.75 1.20 9.71
N ASN A 119 -1.76 2.03 9.45
CA ASN A 119 -1.90 3.30 8.74
C ASN A 119 -0.98 3.36 7.53
N TYR A 120 -1.46 4.02 6.49
CA TYR A 120 -0.63 4.58 5.44
C TYR A 120 -0.45 6.07 5.67
N SER A 121 0.78 6.56 5.53
CA SER A 121 1.13 7.98 5.49
C SER A 121 1.77 8.26 4.14
N ASP A 122 1.09 9.09 3.34
CA ASP A 122 1.40 9.29 1.94
C ASP A 122 1.77 10.73 1.63
N SER A 123 2.74 10.90 0.71
CA SER A 123 2.90 12.12 -0.08
C SER A 123 2.60 11.80 -1.54
N LEU A 124 1.73 12.59 -2.15
CA LEU A 124 1.33 12.41 -3.53
C LEU A 124 1.65 13.66 -4.34
N VAL A 125 1.96 13.44 -5.61
CA VAL A 125 2.23 14.50 -6.58
C VAL A 125 1.41 14.28 -7.85
N ARG A 126 0.99 15.38 -8.45
CA ARG A 126 0.30 15.35 -9.74
C ARG A 126 1.31 15.24 -10.87
N ARG A 127 1.05 14.34 -11.80
CA ARG A 127 1.77 14.18 -13.07
C ARG A 127 0.74 14.10 -14.21
N GLY A 128 0.57 15.20 -14.94
CA GLY A 128 -0.51 15.32 -15.92
C GLY A 128 -1.88 15.28 -15.23
N GLU A 129 -2.70 14.33 -15.62
CA GLU A 129 -4.04 14.11 -15.02
C GLU A 129 -4.04 13.13 -13.85
N ARG A 130 -2.90 12.50 -13.55
CA ARG A 130 -2.79 11.47 -12.52
C ARG A 130 -2.12 12.01 -11.26
N TRP A 131 -2.58 11.49 -10.12
CA TRP A 131 -1.89 11.63 -8.85
C TRP A 131 -1.14 10.34 -8.54
N LEU A 132 0.13 10.45 -8.17
CA LEU A 132 1.02 9.30 -7.93
C LEU A 132 1.66 9.41 -6.56
N PHE A 133 1.97 8.28 -5.94
CA PHE A 133 2.76 8.26 -4.72
C PHE A 133 4.19 8.69 -5.02
N ALA A 134 4.63 9.77 -4.37
CA ALA A 134 6.03 10.12 -4.24
C ALA A 134 6.65 9.46 -3.00
N HIS A 135 5.82 9.27 -1.96
CA HIS A 135 6.22 8.54 -0.76
C HIS A 135 5.00 7.83 -0.18
N ARG A 136 5.19 6.60 0.28
CA ARG A 136 4.26 5.88 1.15
C ARG A 136 5.02 5.22 2.27
N ARG A 137 4.55 5.44 3.50
CA ARG A 137 4.98 4.72 4.69
C ARG A 137 3.83 3.89 5.23
N ILE A 138 4.12 2.64 5.53
CA ILE A 138 3.21 1.71 6.20
C ILE A 138 3.64 1.61 7.66
N ASP A 139 2.75 1.96 8.57
CA ASP A 139 2.89 1.72 10.00
C ASP A 139 1.88 0.64 10.42
N LEU A 140 2.37 -0.56 10.73
CA LEU A 140 1.54 -1.61 11.29
C LEU A 140 1.32 -1.31 12.77
N LEU A 141 0.05 -1.34 13.23
CA LEU A 141 -0.32 -1.00 14.61
C LEU A 141 -0.83 -2.21 15.39
N TRP A 142 -1.35 -3.19 14.69
CA TRP A 142 -1.86 -4.40 15.28
C TRP A 142 -1.72 -5.57 14.32
N ARG A 143 -1.47 -6.74 14.87
CA ARG A 143 -1.37 -8.00 14.14
C ARG A 143 -1.95 -9.13 14.99
N SER A 144 -2.81 -9.96 14.41
CA SER A 144 -3.33 -11.16 15.07
C SER A 144 -2.17 -12.11 15.43
N PRO A 145 -2.20 -12.77 16.59
CA PRO A 145 -1.24 -13.84 16.90
C PRO A 145 -1.23 -14.97 15.87
N ASN A 146 -2.37 -15.17 15.19
CA ASN A 146 -2.54 -16.18 14.14
C ASN A 146 -2.36 -15.61 12.73
N SER A 147 -1.88 -14.38 12.59
CA SER A 147 -1.73 -13.69 11.31
C SER A 147 -0.98 -14.52 10.28
N CYS A 148 -1.48 -14.47 9.06
CA CYS A 148 -0.87 -15.10 7.90
C CYS A 148 0.18 -14.20 7.23
N TYR A 149 0.37 -12.96 7.71
CA TYR A 149 1.21 -11.96 7.07
C TYR A 149 2.25 -11.34 8.01
N PRO A 150 3.43 -11.00 7.47
CA PRO A 150 4.13 -11.82 6.48
C PRO A 150 4.52 -13.13 7.14
N PRO A 151 4.83 -14.16 6.38
CA PRO A 151 5.29 -15.39 6.98
C PRO A 151 6.52 -15.06 7.82
N VAL A 152 6.41 -15.30 9.11
CA VAL A 152 7.54 -15.17 10.00
C VAL A 152 8.48 -16.30 9.61
N GLY A 153 9.65 -15.97 9.07
CA GLY A 153 10.70 -16.95 8.88
C GLY A 153 10.89 -17.70 10.19
N ARG A 154 10.78 -19.01 10.13
CA ARG A 154 11.13 -19.87 11.25
C ARG A 154 12.62 -19.97 11.36
#